data_41c9f5c966de731dcee14dedb9cde289
#
_entry.id   41c9f5c966de731dcee14dedb9cde289
#
_cell.length_a   1.000
_cell.length_b   1.000
_cell.length_c   1.000
_cell.angle_alpha   90.00
_cell.angle_beta   90.00
_cell.angle_gamma   90.00
#
_symmetry.space_group_name_H-M   'P 1'
#
loop_
_entity.id
_entity.type
_entity.pdbx_description
1 polymer ?
#
loop_
_entity_poly.entity_id
_entity_poly.type
_entity_poly.pdbx_seq_one_letter_code
_entity_poly.pdbx_strand_id
1 'polypeptide(L)'
;MVKAILGYDIEPGMTVEEYERWLREEHLPDLKRIPGLRRVVFNTVKGIVRGETTFYRIAELHYDHMAAFERAAKWRAQNPVSFKRGPEGKTAFRFYVVCETEEIEFDV
;
A
#
# COMPACT_ATOMS: atom_id res chain seq x y z
N MET A 1 4.75 2.35 16.31
CA MET A 1 4.66 1.88 14.91
C MET A 1 3.85 2.87 14.09
N VAL A 2 4.26 3.05 12.86
CA VAL A 2 3.58 3.93 11.91
C VAL A 2 3.17 3.12 10.69
N LYS A 3 1.97 3.36 10.18
CA LYS A 3 1.48 2.71 8.96
C LYS A 3 1.09 3.75 7.92
N ALA A 4 1.52 3.56 6.69
CA ALA A 4 0.92 4.22 5.55
C ALA A 4 -0.22 3.32 5.08
N ILE A 5 -1.43 3.87 4.96
CA ILE A 5 -2.62 3.11 4.62
C ILE A 5 -3.22 3.68 3.34
N LEU A 6 -3.40 2.80 2.36
CA LEU A 6 -3.86 3.16 1.02
C LEU A 6 -5.11 2.36 0.67
N GLY A 7 -6.19 3.08 0.34
CA GLY A 7 -7.39 2.45 -0.21
C GLY A 7 -7.42 2.67 -1.72
N TYR A 8 -7.65 1.61 -2.50
CA TYR A 8 -7.59 1.73 -3.94
C TYR A 8 -8.43 0.69 -4.68
N ASP A 9 -8.75 1.03 -5.93
CA ASP A 9 -9.32 0.13 -6.91
C ASP A 9 -8.29 -0.17 -7.98
N ILE A 10 -8.54 -1.24 -8.74
CA ILE A 10 -7.76 -1.51 -9.95
C ILE A 10 -8.18 -0.50 -11.02
N GLU A 11 -7.22 0.01 -11.77
CA GLU A 11 -7.50 0.96 -12.84
C GLU A 11 -8.47 0.36 -13.85
N PRO A 12 -9.49 1.13 -14.31
CA PRO A 12 -10.43 0.63 -15.31
C PRO A 12 -9.73 0.10 -16.57
N GLY A 13 -10.18 -1.06 -17.04
CA GLY A 13 -9.60 -1.71 -18.22
C GLY A 13 -8.53 -2.74 -17.90
N MET A 14 -8.11 -2.83 -16.65
CA MET A 14 -7.15 -3.84 -16.21
C MET A 14 -7.89 -4.95 -15.46
N THR A 15 -7.58 -6.21 -15.76
CA THR A 15 -8.17 -7.35 -15.06
C THR A 15 -7.48 -7.57 -13.71
N VAL A 16 -8.17 -8.29 -12.82
CA VAL A 16 -7.59 -8.68 -11.53
C VAL A 16 -6.31 -9.49 -11.73
N GLU A 17 -6.33 -10.43 -12.68
CA GLU A 17 -5.18 -11.28 -12.98
C GLU A 17 -3.97 -10.48 -13.47
N GLU A 18 -4.21 -9.49 -14.35
CA GLU A 18 -3.14 -8.61 -14.83
C GLU A 18 -2.56 -7.78 -13.69
N TYR A 19 -3.43 -7.22 -12.84
CA TYR A 19 -3.02 -6.42 -11.70
C TYR A 19 -2.20 -7.25 -10.70
N GLU A 20 -2.68 -8.44 -10.34
CA GLU A 20 -1.98 -9.29 -9.37
C GLU A 20 -0.63 -9.76 -9.91
N ARG A 21 -0.53 -10.03 -11.22
CA ARG A 21 0.74 -10.39 -11.85
C ARG A 21 1.74 -9.23 -11.77
N TRP A 22 1.31 -8.03 -12.16
CA TRP A 22 2.16 -6.85 -12.05
C TRP A 22 2.60 -6.61 -10.60
N LEU A 23 1.67 -6.71 -9.65
CA LEU A 23 1.97 -6.51 -8.25
C LEU A 23 3.07 -7.46 -7.76
N ARG A 24 2.95 -8.75 -8.10
CA ARG A 24 3.87 -9.79 -7.63
C ARG A 24 5.21 -9.75 -8.35
N GLU A 25 5.19 -9.56 -9.65
CA GLU A 25 6.40 -9.63 -10.48
C GLU A 25 7.20 -8.35 -10.51
N GLU A 26 6.55 -7.19 -10.41
CA GLU A 26 7.21 -5.90 -10.55
C GLU A 26 7.15 -5.02 -9.31
N HIS A 27 5.96 -4.84 -8.75
CA HIS A 27 5.79 -3.86 -7.68
C HIS A 27 6.34 -4.31 -6.33
N LEU A 28 6.09 -5.53 -5.91
CA LEU A 28 6.61 -6.04 -4.63
C LEU A 28 8.14 -6.05 -4.58
N PRO A 29 8.85 -6.48 -5.66
CA PRO A 29 10.30 -6.36 -5.67
C PRO A 29 10.80 -4.92 -5.50
N ASP A 30 10.09 -3.95 -6.08
CA ASP A 30 10.45 -2.54 -5.92
C ASP A 30 10.18 -2.05 -4.50
N LEU A 31 9.07 -2.46 -3.89
CA LEU A 31 8.75 -2.10 -2.51
C LEU A 31 9.83 -2.61 -1.52
N LYS A 32 10.40 -3.78 -1.78
CA LYS A 32 11.49 -4.34 -0.96
C LYS A 32 12.71 -3.44 -0.89
N ARG A 33 12.90 -2.57 -1.86
CA ARG A 33 14.04 -1.65 -1.92
C ARG A 33 13.86 -0.41 -1.05
N ILE A 34 12.66 -0.15 -0.58
CA ILE A 34 12.35 1.04 0.22
C ILE A 34 13.00 0.89 1.59
N PRO A 35 13.92 1.81 1.98
CA PRO A 35 14.57 1.71 3.28
C PRO A 35 13.57 1.89 4.42
N GLY A 36 13.65 1.04 5.42
CA GLY A 36 12.81 1.12 6.61
C GLY A 36 11.42 0.54 6.47
N LEU A 37 11.02 0.12 5.27
CA LEU A 37 9.76 -0.58 5.09
C LEU A 37 9.89 -2.00 5.67
N ARG A 38 9.12 -2.28 6.72
CA ARG A 38 9.22 -3.54 7.46
C ARG A 38 8.28 -4.60 6.92
N ARG A 39 7.09 -4.22 6.54
CA ARG A 39 6.05 -5.18 6.19
C ARG A 39 4.99 -4.51 5.33
N VAL A 40 4.43 -5.26 4.40
CA VAL A 40 3.27 -4.85 3.63
C VAL A 40 2.15 -5.83 3.94
N VAL A 41 0.98 -5.29 4.24
CA VAL A 41 -0.22 -6.08 4.50
C VAL A 41 -1.28 -5.67 3.49
N PHE A 42 -1.88 -6.66 2.83
CA PHE A 42 -2.97 -6.43 1.90
C PHE A 42 -4.28 -6.92 2.50
N ASN A 43 -5.27 -6.02 2.55
CA ASN A 43 -6.61 -6.34 3.02
C ASN A 43 -7.54 -6.24 1.82
N THR A 44 -7.86 -7.38 1.20
CA THR A 44 -8.78 -7.41 0.07
C THR A 44 -10.20 -7.31 0.59
N VAL A 45 -10.94 -6.31 0.12
CA VAL A 45 -12.30 -6.05 0.59
C VAL A 45 -13.23 -7.13 0.05
N LYS A 46 -13.96 -7.79 0.95
CA LYS A 46 -14.90 -8.86 0.62
C LYS A 46 -16.36 -8.44 0.78
N GLY A 47 -16.62 -7.40 1.53
CA GLY A 47 -17.97 -6.92 1.75
C GLY A 47 -17.99 -5.60 2.48
N ILE A 48 -19.15 -4.96 2.45
CA ILE A 48 -19.37 -3.68 3.09
C ILE A 48 -20.33 -3.91 4.25
N VAL A 49 -19.86 -3.64 5.47
CA VAL A 49 -20.70 -3.78 6.67
C VAL A 49 -21.62 -2.57 6.80
N ARG A 50 -21.09 -1.38 6.49
CA ARG A 50 -21.86 -0.15 6.57
C ARG A 50 -21.22 0.89 5.65
N GLY A 51 -22.05 1.74 5.05
CA GLY A 51 -21.59 2.81 4.17
C GLY A 51 -21.47 2.38 2.73
N GLU A 52 -20.99 3.29 1.91
CA GLU A 52 -20.78 3.06 0.48
C GLU A 52 -19.30 3.20 0.17
N THR A 53 -18.72 2.13 -0.33
CA THR A 53 -17.33 2.12 -0.79
C THR A 53 -17.17 1.02 -1.82
N THR A 54 -16.25 1.20 -2.74
CA THR A 54 -16.00 0.23 -3.81
C THR A 54 -14.53 -0.14 -3.89
N PHE A 55 -13.83 -0.09 -2.75
CA PHE A 55 -12.40 -0.40 -2.76
C PHE A 55 -12.17 -1.87 -3.07
N TYR A 56 -11.23 -2.11 -3.97
CA TYR A 56 -10.70 -3.45 -4.19
C TYR A 56 -9.88 -3.90 -2.99
N ARG A 57 -8.99 -3.01 -2.49
CA ARG A 57 -8.01 -3.38 -1.49
C ARG A 57 -7.64 -2.19 -0.62
N ILE A 58 -7.29 -2.49 0.63
CA ILE A 58 -6.68 -1.53 1.55
C ILE A 58 -5.32 -2.10 1.92
N ALA A 59 -4.26 -1.42 1.49
CA ALA A 59 -2.90 -1.84 1.76
C ALA A 59 -2.32 -1.08 2.95
N GLU A 60 -1.44 -1.74 3.70
CA GLU A 60 -0.73 -1.13 4.82
C GLU A 60 0.76 -1.33 4.62
N LEU A 61 1.52 -0.25 4.73
CA LEU A 61 2.98 -0.28 4.72
C LEU A 61 3.47 0.08 6.10
N HIS A 62 4.19 -0.81 6.77
CA HIS A 62 4.56 -0.68 8.16
C HIS A 62 5.99 -0.18 8.34
N TYR A 63 6.14 0.84 9.18
CA TYR A 63 7.42 1.45 9.55
C TYR A 63 7.55 1.47 11.06
N ASP A 64 8.79 1.46 11.57
CA ASP A 64 9.02 1.49 13.03
C ASP A 64 8.53 2.77 13.68
N HIS A 65 8.76 3.92 13.03
CA HIS A 65 8.40 5.23 13.54
C HIS A 65 8.28 6.25 12.39
N MET A 66 7.81 7.44 12.70
CA MET A 66 7.57 8.49 11.71
C MET A 66 8.84 8.86 10.92
N ALA A 67 9.98 8.94 11.59
CA ALA A 67 11.25 9.28 10.91
C ALA A 67 11.60 8.25 9.84
N ALA A 68 11.30 6.96 10.07
CA ALA A 68 11.52 5.92 9.06
C ALA A 68 10.61 6.11 7.85
N PHE A 69 9.35 6.47 8.09
CA PHE A 69 8.41 6.78 7.01
C PHE A 69 8.90 7.99 6.19
N GLU A 70 9.34 9.05 6.86
CA GLU A 70 9.83 10.25 6.19
C GLU A 70 11.07 9.96 5.34
N ARG A 71 12.00 9.15 5.85
CA ARG A 71 13.16 8.71 5.07
C ARG A 71 12.77 7.91 3.84
N ALA A 72 11.79 7.02 3.98
CA ALA A 72 11.26 6.24 2.87
C ALA A 72 10.64 7.14 1.80
N ALA A 73 9.87 8.14 2.22
CA ALA A 73 9.26 9.10 1.30
C ALA A 73 10.32 9.90 0.54
N LYS A 74 11.37 10.33 1.25
CA LYS A 74 12.49 11.05 0.64
C LYS A 74 13.24 10.16 -0.34
N TRP A 75 13.49 8.91 0.03
CA TRP A 75 14.16 7.95 -0.86
C TRP A 75 13.35 7.73 -2.14
N ARG A 76 12.03 7.59 -2.04
CA ARG A 76 11.16 7.42 -3.22
C ARG A 76 11.24 8.63 -4.14
N ALA A 77 11.27 9.84 -3.58
CA ALA A 77 11.40 11.05 -4.38
C ALA A 77 12.75 11.12 -5.12
N GLN A 78 13.79 10.56 -4.53
CA GLN A 78 15.14 10.53 -5.10
C GLN A 78 15.39 9.34 -6.04
N ASN A 79 14.48 8.38 -6.08
CA ASN A 79 14.62 7.15 -6.87
C ASN A 79 13.39 6.94 -7.76
N PRO A 80 13.11 7.86 -8.69
CA PRO A 80 11.89 7.82 -9.50
C PRO A 80 11.79 6.64 -10.46
N VAL A 81 12.89 5.92 -10.69
CA VAL A 81 12.87 4.71 -11.55
C VAL A 81 11.90 3.66 -11.01
N SER A 82 11.78 3.57 -9.69
CA SER A 82 10.82 2.67 -9.06
C SER A 82 9.37 3.04 -9.39
N PHE A 83 9.11 4.30 -9.75
CA PHE A 83 7.77 4.77 -10.09
C PHE A 83 7.38 4.49 -11.53
N LYS A 84 8.33 4.29 -12.46
CA LYS A 84 8.00 3.92 -13.84
C LYS A 84 7.30 2.57 -13.91
N ARG A 85 7.55 1.72 -12.93
CA ARG A 85 6.89 0.43 -12.76
C ARG A 85 5.92 0.45 -11.59
N GLY A 86 5.64 1.64 -11.07
CA GLY A 86 4.79 1.85 -9.92
C GLY A 86 3.31 1.75 -10.24
N PRO A 87 2.47 2.20 -9.29
CA PRO A 87 1.02 2.02 -9.39
C PRO A 87 0.34 2.92 -10.42
N GLU A 88 1.03 3.90 -10.99
CA GLU A 88 0.44 4.81 -11.97
C GLU A 88 -0.08 4.04 -13.18
N GLY A 89 -1.33 4.29 -13.54
CA GLY A 89 -1.99 3.59 -14.64
C GLY A 89 -2.45 2.18 -14.30
N LYS A 90 -2.22 1.72 -13.06
CA LYS A 90 -2.61 0.37 -12.61
C LYS A 90 -3.49 0.42 -11.37
N THR A 91 -3.38 1.48 -10.60
CA THR A 91 -4.07 1.63 -9.32
C THR A 91 -4.81 2.96 -9.27
N ALA A 92 -6.11 2.91 -9.00
CA ALA A 92 -6.92 4.10 -8.79
C ALA A 92 -7.02 4.35 -7.28
N PHE A 93 -6.20 5.26 -6.77
CA PHE A 93 -6.16 5.56 -5.34
C PHE A 93 -7.41 6.31 -4.88
N ARG A 94 -7.95 5.90 -3.74
CA ARG A 94 -9.06 6.57 -3.07
C ARG A 94 -8.58 7.40 -1.90
N PHE A 95 -7.60 6.89 -1.15
CA PHE A 95 -6.95 7.66 -0.11
C PHE A 95 -5.55 7.10 0.14
N TYR A 96 -4.73 7.94 0.74
CA TYR A 96 -3.40 7.59 1.20
C TYR A 96 -3.14 8.42 2.46
N VAL A 97 -3.02 7.77 3.59
CA VAL A 97 -2.83 8.43 4.89
C VAL A 97 -1.68 7.78 5.65
N VAL A 98 -1.09 8.51 6.57
CA VAL A 98 -0.11 7.96 7.49
C VAL A 98 -0.68 8.03 8.90
N CYS A 99 -0.55 6.95 9.65
CA CYS A 99 -1.18 6.78 10.96
C CYS A 99 -0.16 6.32 11.98
N GLU A 100 -0.24 6.87 13.19
CA GLU A 100 0.37 6.22 14.34
C GLU A 100 -0.54 5.07 14.75
N THR A 101 0.04 3.91 14.98
CA THR A 101 -0.71 2.68 15.23
C THR A 101 -0.49 2.20 16.64
N GLU A 102 -1.58 1.91 17.32
CA GLU A 102 -1.59 1.22 18.60
C GLU A 102 -2.29 -0.11 18.41
N GLU A 103 -1.64 -1.20 18.80
CA GLU A 103 -2.21 -2.53 18.73
C GLU A 103 -2.57 -2.98 20.13
N ILE A 104 -3.81 -3.43 20.32
CA ILE A 104 -4.31 -3.92 21.60
C ILE A 104 -4.74 -5.36 21.39
N GLU A 105 -4.10 -6.26 22.14
CA GLU A 105 -4.42 -7.68 22.07
C GLU A 105 -5.28 -8.05 23.28
N PHE A 106 -6.24 -8.93 23.05
CA PHE A 106 -7.11 -9.45 24.10
C PHE A 106 -6.80 -10.91 24.36
N ASP A 107 -6.80 -11.28 25.64
CA ASP A 107 -6.74 -12.68 26.03
C ASP A 107 -8.11 -13.34 25.80
N VAL A 108 -8.15 -14.29 24.88
CA VAL A 108 -9.38 -15.02 24.55
C VAL A 108 -9.30 -16.48 24.91
#